data_a0a5453dcb9015749b7ffd677ed8c4c5
#
_entry.id   a0a5453dcb9015749b7ffd677ed8c4c5
#
_cell.length_a   1.000
_cell.length_b   1.000
_cell.length_c   1.000
_cell.angle_alpha   90.00
_cell.angle_beta   90.00
_cell.angle_gamma   90.00
#
_symmetry.space_group_name_H-M   'P 1'
#
loop_
_entity.id
_entity.type
_entity.pdbx_description
1 polymer ?
#
loop_
_entity_poly.entity_id
_entity_poly.type
_entity_poly.pdbx_seq_one_letter_code
_entity_poly.pdbx_strand_id
1 'polypeptide(L)'
;MRTINASDTAATSDTAAASDTTAEMIGRIVDGFHEIIGGFRCSGTGRLVKLGVSMTHMHVLWMLQHHGDLPMSRMAELLDVSLSNATGIVDRMEERGLVERIRVPDDRRVVLVRISTGGAQALDEIEAVKQDRLQAILGHLDGTQLARVVQTYDDIRGAIVAELGADYLDGHTHHQPSAGRD
;
A
#
# COMPACT_ATOMS: atom_id res chain seq x y z
N MET A 1 23.93 -37.27 44.84
CA MET A 1 22.80 -36.47 45.30
C MET A 1 23.01 -35.09 44.72
N ARG A 2 22.35 -34.77 43.57
CA ARG A 2 22.56 -33.51 42.80
C ARG A 2 21.43 -32.58 43.16
N THR A 3 21.75 -31.52 43.83
CA THR A 3 20.79 -30.44 44.24
C THR A 3 20.42 -29.64 42.99
N ILE A 4 19.17 -29.71 42.57
CA ILE A 4 18.62 -28.90 41.49
C ILE A 4 18.33 -27.54 42.09
N ASN A 5 18.96 -26.52 41.49
CA ASN A 5 18.89 -25.12 41.98
C ASN A 5 17.52 -24.49 41.60
N ALA A 6 16.77 -24.06 42.58
CA ALA A 6 15.43 -23.45 42.44
C ALA A 6 15.42 -22.13 41.64
N SER A 7 16.60 -21.58 41.33
CA SER A 7 16.75 -20.32 40.55
C SER A 7 16.55 -20.50 39.05
N ASP A 8 16.71 -21.73 38.52
CA ASP A 8 16.59 -22.00 37.07
C ASP A 8 15.13 -22.15 36.62
N THR A 9 14.24 -22.50 37.54
CA THR A 9 12.81 -22.71 37.21
C THR A 9 12.03 -21.40 37.17
N ALA A 10 12.46 -20.38 37.90
CA ALA A 10 11.80 -19.07 37.93
C ALA A 10 12.08 -18.24 36.66
N ALA A 11 13.31 -18.32 36.13
CA ALA A 11 13.70 -17.61 34.91
C ALA A 11 13.00 -18.12 33.64
N THR A 12 12.74 -19.46 33.56
CA THR A 12 12.04 -20.07 32.43
C THR A 12 10.52 -19.79 32.44
N SER A 13 9.88 -19.67 33.62
CA SER A 13 8.46 -19.36 33.72
C SER A 13 8.16 -17.88 33.40
N ASP A 14 9.05 -16.96 33.77
CA ASP A 14 8.93 -15.52 33.48
C ASP A 14 9.11 -15.23 31.97
N THR A 15 10.03 -15.91 31.31
CA THR A 15 10.25 -15.79 29.87
C THR A 15 9.09 -16.36 29.05
N ALA A 16 8.49 -17.45 29.48
CA ALA A 16 7.33 -18.05 28.80
C ALA A 16 6.06 -17.15 28.96
N ALA A 17 5.81 -16.63 30.15
CA ALA A 17 4.69 -15.71 30.39
C ALA A 17 4.83 -14.39 29.62
N ALA A 18 6.04 -13.84 29.51
CA ALA A 18 6.32 -12.66 28.71
C ALA A 18 6.15 -12.92 27.19
N SER A 19 6.50 -14.11 26.71
CA SER A 19 6.32 -14.55 25.33
C SER A 19 4.82 -14.67 24.97
N ASP A 20 4.02 -15.28 25.83
CA ASP A 20 2.56 -15.41 25.62
C ASP A 20 1.87 -14.03 25.57
N THR A 21 2.26 -13.11 26.46
CA THR A 21 1.75 -11.73 26.45
C THR A 21 2.13 -10.98 25.18
N THR A 22 3.34 -11.19 24.67
CA THR A 22 3.81 -10.55 23.42
C THR A 22 3.05 -11.09 22.20
N ALA A 23 2.85 -12.40 22.12
CA ALA A 23 2.09 -13.02 21.05
C ALA A 23 0.62 -12.56 21.02
N GLU A 24 -0.01 -12.43 22.18
CA GLU A 24 -1.37 -11.88 22.31
C GLU A 24 -1.44 -10.42 21.86
N MET A 25 -0.43 -9.60 22.22
CA MET A 25 -0.37 -8.19 21.77
C MET A 25 -0.21 -8.09 20.26
N ILE A 26 0.65 -8.90 19.67
CA ILE A 26 0.82 -8.95 18.20
C ILE A 26 -0.51 -9.33 17.53
N GLY A 27 -1.20 -10.35 18.02
CA GLY A 27 -2.50 -10.77 17.50
C GLY A 27 -3.52 -9.61 17.51
N ARG A 28 -3.65 -8.91 18.63
CA ARG A 28 -4.55 -7.75 18.76
C ARG A 28 -4.18 -6.61 17.81
N ILE A 29 -2.89 -6.36 17.58
CA ILE A 29 -2.43 -5.35 16.64
C ILE A 29 -2.81 -5.76 15.22
N VAL A 30 -2.56 -7.00 14.82
CA VAL A 30 -2.89 -7.53 13.48
C VAL A 30 -4.39 -7.44 13.21
N ASP A 31 -5.22 -7.85 14.18
CA ASP A 31 -6.68 -7.77 14.06
C ASP A 31 -7.17 -6.32 13.94
N GLY A 32 -6.64 -5.42 14.78
CA GLY A 32 -6.95 -3.99 14.72
C GLY A 32 -6.54 -3.35 13.39
N PHE A 33 -5.39 -3.72 12.83
CA PHE A 33 -4.98 -3.27 11.50
C PHE A 33 -5.95 -3.75 10.40
N HIS A 34 -6.38 -5.01 10.46
CA HIS A 34 -7.35 -5.54 9.48
C HIS A 34 -8.69 -4.78 9.54
N GLU A 35 -9.17 -4.47 10.74
CA GLU A 35 -10.39 -3.69 10.94
C GLU A 35 -10.26 -2.27 10.36
N ILE A 36 -9.18 -1.55 10.70
CA ILE A 36 -8.91 -0.20 10.23
C ILE A 36 -8.78 -0.19 8.69
N ILE A 37 -7.95 -1.06 8.12
CA ILE A 37 -7.74 -1.15 6.67
C ILE A 37 -9.06 -1.52 5.96
N GLY A 38 -9.83 -2.45 6.52
CA GLY A 38 -11.15 -2.83 6.00
C GLY A 38 -12.10 -1.63 5.92
N GLY A 39 -12.17 -0.83 6.98
CA GLY A 39 -12.94 0.40 7.02
C GLY A 39 -12.51 1.44 5.97
N PHE A 40 -11.20 1.61 5.79
CA PHE A 40 -10.65 2.51 4.76
C PHE A 40 -10.93 2.02 3.32
N ARG A 41 -10.86 0.72 3.06
CA ARG A 41 -11.17 0.15 1.72
C ARG A 41 -12.61 0.45 1.31
N CYS A 42 -13.56 0.38 2.23
CA CYS A 42 -14.97 0.68 1.95
C CYS A 42 -15.24 2.17 1.73
N SER A 43 -14.43 3.05 2.31
CA SER A 43 -14.72 4.49 2.31
C SER A 43 -14.39 5.22 1.01
N GLY A 44 -13.52 4.65 0.16
CA GLY A 44 -13.16 5.22 -1.16
C GLY A 44 -14.03 4.72 -2.32
N THR A 45 -14.83 3.65 -2.11
CA THR A 45 -15.58 2.99 -3.20
C THR A 45 -16.61 3.90 -3.85
N GLY A 46 -17.26 4.80 -3.11
CA GLY A 46 -18.22 5.75 -3.68
C GLY A 46 -17.60 6.71 -4.72
N ARG A 47 -16.34 7.13 -4.52
CA ARG A 47 -15.64 7.98 -5.48
C ARG A 47 -15.17 7.18 -6.69
N LEU A 48 -14.64 5.96 -6.46
CA LEU A 48 -14.27 5.03 -7.53
C LEU A 48 -15.44 4.76 -8.47
N VAL A 49 -16.64 4.51 -7.91
CA VAL A 49 -17.86 4.30 -8.72
C VAL A 49 -18.20 5.54 -9.54
N LYS A 50 -18.11 6.75 -8.97
CA LYS A 50 -18.36 8.01 -9.69
C LYS A 50 -17.37 8.24 -10.84
N LEU A 51 -16.10 7.87 -10.64
CA LEU A 51 -15.06 7.94 -11.67
C LEU A 51 -15.10 6.75 -12.64
N GLY A 52 -15.97 5.77 -12.39
CA GLY A 52 -16.02 4.53 -13.18
C GLY A 52 -14.75 3.68 -13.07
N VAL A 53 -13.95 3.87 -12.01
CA VAL A 53 -12.70 3.18 -11.77
C VAL A 53 -12.94 1.98 -10.87
N SER A 54 -12.58 0.77 -11.30
CA SER A 54 -12.63 -0.45 -10.46
C SER A 54 -11.36 -0.58 -9.62
N MET A 55 -11.37 -1.47 -8.63
CA MET A 55 -10.16 -1.80 -7.86
C MET A 55 -9.04 -2.34 -8.75
N THR A 56 -9.37 -3.10 -9.79
CA THR A 56 -8.38 -3.58 -10.77
C THR A 56 -7.76 -2.42 -11.55
N HIS A 57 -8.58 -1.43 -11.97
CA HIS A 57 -8.07 -0.21 -12.62
C HIS A 57 -7.13 0.57 -11.69
N MET A 58 -7.49 0.70 -10.42
CA MET A 58 -6.63 1.33 -9.40
C MET A 58 -5.30 0.61 -9.27
N HIS A 59 -5.32 -0.71 -9.22
CA HIS A 59 -4.11 -1.51 -9.12
C HIS A 59 -3.18 -1.28 -10.33
N VAL A 60 -3.76 -1.22 -11.55
CA VAL A 60 -3.00 -0.90 -12.77
C VAL A 60 -2.43 0.51 -12.72
N LEU A 61 -3.21 1.52 -12.33
CA LEU A 61 -2.73 2.90 -12.22
C LEU A 61 -1.59 3.02 -11.20
N TRP A 62 -1.71 2.40 -10.06
CA TRP A 62 -0.68 2.34 -9.05
C TRP A 62 0.61 1.68 -9.55
N MET A 63 0.45 0.57 -10.27
CA MET A 63 1.56 -0.15 -10.86
C MET A 63 2.34 0.72 -11.86
N LEU A 64 1.60 1.41 -12.74
CA LEU A 64 2.19 2.32 -13.72
C LEU A 64 2.83 3.56 -13.07
N GLN A 65 2.28 4.04 -11.97
CA GLN A 65 2.87 5.15 -11.23
C GLN A 65 4.20 4.76 -10.57
N HIS A 66 4.32 3.52 -10.07
CA HIS A 66 5.51 3.04 -9.39
C HIS A 66 6.61 2.55 -10.35
N HIS A 67 6.21 1.84 -11.39
CA HIS A 67 7.16 1.20 -12.31
C HIS A 67 7.39 1.99 -13.60
N GLY A 68 6.62 3.07 -13.82
CA GLY A 68 6.63 3.77 -15.10
C GLY A 68 5.94 2.98 -16.22
N ASP A 69 6.38 3.20 -17.44
CA ASP A 69 5.84 2.53 -18.62
C ASP A 69 6.16 1.03 -18.60
N LEU A 70 5.13 0.19 -18.72
CA LEU A 70 5.27 -1.27 -18.65
C LEU A 70 4.85 -1.95 -19.94
N PRO A 71 5.59 -2.96 -20.43
CA PRO A 71 5.12 -3.82 -21.50
C PRO A 71 3.93 -4.67 -21.03
N MET A 72 3.02 -5.02 -21.98
CA MET A 72 1.81 -5.80 -21.69
C MET A 72 2.10 -7.14 -20.99
N SER A 73 3.20 -7.81 -21.37
CA SER A 73 3.60 -9.06 -20.72
C SER A 73 3.93 -8.86 -19.23
N ARG A 74 4.67 -7.79 -18.91
CA ARG A 74 5.02 -7.48 -17.53
C ARG A 74 3.81 -7.07 -16.70
N MET A 75 2.86 -6.37 -17.33
CA MET A 75 1.59 -6.03 -16.68
C MET A 75 0.76 -7.29 -16.35
N ALA A 76 0.70 -8.24 -17.27
CA ALA A 76 0.01 -9.52 -17.05
C ALA A 76 0.63 -10.31 -15.89
N GLU A 77 1.97 -10.37 -15.82
CA GLU A 77 2.71 -11.01 -14.72
C GLU A 77 2.39 -10.34 -13.38
N LEU A 78 2.48 -9.01 -13.29
CA LEU A 78 2.27 -8.27 -12.05
C LEU A 78 0.80 -8.34 -11.57
N LEU A 79 -0.16 -8.49 -12.48
CA LEU A 79 -1.57 -8.67 -12.17
C LEU A 79 -1.95 -10.13 -11.87
N ASP A 80 -1.02 -11.05 -12.08
CA ASP A 80 -1.27 -12.51 -12.00
C ASP A 80 -2.46 -12.95 -12.87
N VAL A 81 -2.48 -12.50 -14.12
CA VAL A 81 -3.53 -12.83 -15.10
C VAL A 81 -2.91 -13.22 -16.45
N SER A 82 -3.72 -13.86 -17.30
CA SER A 82 -3.30 -14.14 -18.68
C SER A 82 -3.09 -12.83 -19.48
N LEU A 83 -2.20 -12.85 -20.48
CA LEU A 83 -1.97 -11.72 -21.38
C LEU A 83 -3.25 -11.23 -22.06
N SER A 84 -4.16 -12.14 -22.43
CA SER A 84 -5.45 -11.81 -23.01
C SER A 84 -6.34 -11.03 -22.03
N ASN A 85 -6.36 -11.44 -20.75
CA ASN A 85 -7.12 -10.74 -19.72
C ASN A 85 -6.52 -9.36 -19.42
N ALA A 86 -5.19 -9.26 -19.30
CA ALA A 86 -4.51 -7.99 -19.14
C ALA A 86 -4.80 -7.03 -20.29
N THR A 87 -4.80 -7.56 -21.55
CA THR A 87 -5.16 -6.78 -22.74
C THR A 87 -6.57 -6.21 -22.62
N GLY A 88 -7.57 -7.04 -22.24
CA GLY A 88 -8.94 -6.58 -22.06
C GLY A 88 -9.13 -5.58 -20.92
N ILE A 89 -8.31 -5.65 -19.88
CA ILE A 89 -8.30 -4.64 -18.80
C ILE A 89 -7.77 -3.30 -19.35
N VAL A 90 -6.63 -3.33 -20.02
CA VAL A 90 -5.98 -2.14 -20.58
C VAL A 90 -6.84 -1.50 -21.68
N ASP A 91 -7.50 -2.29 -22.56
CA ASP A 91 -8.43 -1.77 -23.55
C ASP A 91 -9.53 -0.90 -22.91
N ARG A 92 -10.18 -1.42 -21.88
CA ARG A 92 -11.22 -0.69 -21.14
C ARG A 92 -10.69 0.55 -20.42
N MET A 93 -9.45 0.52 -19.97
CA MET A 93 -8.81 1.66 -19.34
C MET A 93 -8.43 2.74 -20.36
N GLU A 94 -7.97 2.34 -21.54
CA GLU A 94 -7.63 3.23 -22.65
C GLU A 94 -8.90 3.89 -23.22
N GLU A 95 -9.99 3.16 -23.41
CA GLU A 95 -11.30 3.71 -23.78
C GLU A 95 -11.82 4.77 -22.80
N ARG A 96 -11.42 4.69 -21.54
CA ARG A 96 -11.77 5.64 -20.48
C ARG A 96 -10.75 6.77 -20.32
N GLY A 97 -9.70 6.78 -21.12
CA GLY A 97 -8.64 7.77 -21.03
C GLY A 97 -7.78 7.68 -19.77
N LEU A 98 -7.73 6.52 -19.10
CA LEU A 98 -6.93 6.31 -17.89
C LEU A 98 -5.49 5.91 -18.19
N VAL A 99 -5.26 5.25 -19.30
CA VAL A 99 -3.95 4.82 -19.79
C VAL A 99 -3.86 5.07 -21.28
N GLU A 100 -2.65 5.02 -21.81
CA GLU A 100 -2.35 5.10 -23.22
C GLU A 100 -1.34 4.03 -23.63
N ARG A 101 -1.43 3.53 -24.87
CA ARG A 101 -0.44 2.65 -25.46
C ARG A 101 0.56 3.44 -26.26
N ILE A 102 1.84 3.25 -25.98
CA ILE A 102 2.94 3.85 -26.72
C ILE A 102 3.77 2.78 -27.39
N ARG A 103 4.20 3.06 -28.63
CA ARG A 103 5.11 2.19 -29.37
C ARG A 103 6.54 2.66 -29.16
N VAL A 104 7.42 1.72 -28.87
CA VAL A 104 8.85 2.04 -28.78
C VAL A 104 9.36 2.38 -30.18
N PRO A 105 10.04 3.56 -30.36
CA PRO A 105 10.49 4.00 -31.70
C PRO A 105 11.40 2.98 -32.41
N ASP A 106 12.26 2.29 -31.65
CA ASP A 106 13.29 1.38 -32.17
C ASP A 106 12.82 -0.08 -32.29
N ASP A 107 11.68 -0.43 -31.64
CA ASP A 107 11.07 -1.76 -31.76
C ASP A 107 9.54 -1.68 -31.78
N ARG A 108 8.98 -1.67 -33.00
CA ARG A 108 7.53 -1.60 -33.21
C ARG A 108 6.74 -2.81 -32.67
N ARG A 109 7.43 -3.88 -32.25
CA ARG A 109 6.80 -5.06 -31.67
C ARG A 109 6.50 -4.87 -30.18
N VAL A 110 7.20 -3.92 -29.53
CA VAL A 110 7.01 -3.63 -28.12
C VAL A 110 5.99 -2.50 -27.98
N VAL A 111 4.89 -2.81 -27.31
CA VAL A 111 3.87 -1.84 -26.90
C VAL A 111 3.96 -1.69 -25.38
N LEU A 112 4.22 -0.48 -24.94
CA LEU A 112 4.22 -0.11 -23.54
C LEU A 112 2.87 0.50 -23.18
N VAL A 113 2.44 0.29 -21.95
CA VAL A 113 1.30 0.96 -21.34
C VAL A 113 1.84 2.04 -20.41
N ARG A 114 1.27 3.22 -20.54
CA ARG A 114 1.60 4.42 -19.75
C ARG A 114 0.35 4.95 -19.08
N ILE A 115 0.49 5.50 -17.88
CA ILE A 115 -0.58 6.27 -17.27
C ILE A 115 -0.84 7.55 -18.07
N SER A 116 -2.08 7.82 -18.41
CA SER A 116 -2.46 9.08 -19.09
C SER A 116 -2.60 10.22 -18.09
N THR A 117 -2.71 11.46 -18.57
CA THR A 117 -3.06 12.61 -17.73
C THR A 117 -4.37 12.39 -16.98
N GLY A 118 -5.39 11.79 -17.63
CA GLY A 118 -6.67 11.46 -16.99
C GLY A 118 -6.53 10.37 -15.91
N GLY A 119 -5.67 9.39 -16.13
CA GLY A 119 -5.35 8.36 -15.15
C GLY A 119 -4.63 8.90 -13.92
N ALA A 120 -3.65 9.78 -14.12
CA ALA A 120 -2.94 10.45 -13.04
C ALA A 120 -3.90 11.32 -12.20
N GLN A 121 -4.74 12.14 -12.85
CA GLN A 121 -5.76 12.93 -12.15
C GLN A 121 -6.75 12.08 -11.35
N ALA A 122 -7.22 10.95 -11.92
CA ALA A 122 -8.12 10.04 -11.20
C ALA A 122 -7.45 9.45 -9.96
N LEU A 123 -6.16 9.12 -10.04
CA LEU A 123 -5.38 8.62 -8.92
C LEU A 123 -5.21 9.68 -7.84
N ASP A 124 -4.84 10.91 -8.23
CA ASP A 124 -4.69 12.05 -7.32
C ASP A 124 -6.01 12.37 -6.58
N GLU A 125 -7.14 12.36 -7.29
CA GLU A 125 -8.45 12.58 -6.67
C GLU A 125 -8.79 11.52 -5.62
N ILE A 126 -8.42 10.28 -5.86
CA ILE A 126 -8.69 9.17 -4.92
C ILE A 126 -7.78 9.28 -3.71
N GLU A 127 -6.51 9.60 -3.91
CA GLU A 127 -5.56 9.80 -2.80
C GLU A 127 -5.95 11.02 -1.95
N ALA A 128 -6.39 12.12 -2.56
CA ALA A 128 -6.88 13.29 -1.84
C ALA A 128 -8.06 12.93 -0.91
N VAL A 129 -9.05 12.15 -1.41
CA VAL A 129 -10.18 11.70 -0.58
C VAL A 129 -9.73 10.83 0.60
N LYS A 130 -8.75 9.95 0.40
CA LYS A 130 -8.20 9.13 1.48
C LYS A 130 -7.47 10.00 2.51
N GLN A 131 -6.68 10.96 2.03
CA GLN A 131 -5.91 11.86 2.87
C GLN A 131 -6.82 12.76 3.71
N ASP A 132 -7.84 13.38 3.11
CA ASP A 132 -8.84 14.19 3.82
C ASP A 132 -9.53 13.38 4.92
N ARG A 133 -9.90 12.14 4.61
CA ARG A 133 -10.54 11.27 5.57
C ARG A 133 -9.62 10.86 6.71
N LEU A 134 -8.37 10.55 6.42
CA LEU A 134 -7.37 10.25 7.45
C LEU A 134 -7.12 11.46 8.34
N GLN A 135 -7.00 12.66 7.76
CA GLN A 135 -6.87 13.91 8.50
C GLN A 135 -8.08 14.15 9.41
N ALA A 136 -9.30 13.95 8.90
CA ALA A 136 -10.52 14.09 9.69
C ALA A 136 -10.55 13.12 10.89
N ILE A 137 -10.14 11.85 10.68
CA ILE A 137 -10.07 10.85 11.76
C ILE A 137 -9.01 11.23 12.78
N LEU A 138 -7.80 11.57 12.34
CA LEU A 138 -6.70 11.97 13.22
C LEU A 138 -7.02 13.28 13.97
N GLY A 139 -7.83 14.16 13.39
CA GLY A 139 -8.29 15.40 14.03
C GLY A 139 -9.17 15.19 15.28
N HIS A 140 -9.67 13.97 15.53
CA HIS A 140 -10.35 13.61 16.77
C HIS A 140 -9.39 13.27 17.92
N LEU A 141 -8.10 13.15 17.64
CA LEU A 141 -7.08 12.82 18.64
C LEU A 141 -6.50 14.10 19.25
N ASP A 142 -6.21 14.08 20.54
CA ASP A 142 -5.44 15.14 21.19
C ASP A 142 -3.94 15.08 20.87
N GLY A 143 -3.20 16.14 21.22
CA GLY A 143 -1.76 16.23 20.92
C GLY A 143 -0.92 15.10 21.49
N THR A 144 -1.29 14.58 22.67
CA THR A 144 -0.58 13.45 23.32
C THR A 144 -0.84 12.15 22.55
N GLN A 145 -2.07 11.94 22.10
CA GLN A 145 -2.45 10.78 21.30
C GLN A 145 -1.76 10.83 19.94
N LEU A 146 -1.74 11.99 19.27
CA LEU A 146 -1.03 12.18 18.01
C LEU A 146 0.47 11.91 18.15
N ALA A 147 1.13 12.39 19.21
CA ALA A 147 2.53 12.11 19.45
C ALA A 147 2.82 10.60 19.61
N ARG A 148 1.93 9.86 20.28
CA ARG A 148 2.04 8.39 20.38
C ARG A 148 1.87 7.70 19.04
N VAL A 149 0.93 8.17 18.19
CA VAL A 149 0.75 7.63 16.84
C VAL A 149 2.00 7.83 16.00
N VAL A 150 2.61 9.04 16.04
CA VAL A 150 3.86 9.32 15.32
C VAL A 150 4.98 8.39 15.79
N GLN A 151 5.17 8.26 17.11
CA GLN A 151 6.20 7.37 17.65
C GLN A 151 5.98 5.91 17.22
N THR A 152 4.75 5.42 17.32
CA THR A 152 4.41 4.05 16.89
C THR A 152 4.65 3.85 15.39
N TYR A 153 4.35 4.87 14.58
CA TYR A 153 4.62 4.85 13.14
C TYR A 153 6.12 4.73 12.86
N ASP A 154 6.95 5.50 13.56
CA ASP A 154 8.40 5.46 13.42
C ASP A 154 8.99 4.11 13.86
N ASP A 155 8.48 3.54 14.96
CA ASP A 155 8.87 2.22 15.46
C ASP A 155 8.54 1.11 14.44
N ILE A 156 7.31 1.13 13.88
CA ILE A 156 6.88 0.18 12.84
C ILE A 156 7.72 0.34 11.57
N ARG A 157 7.98 1.58 11.15
CA ARG A 157 8.83 1.87 9.99
C ARG A 157 10.26 1.32 10.19
N GLY A 158 10.83 1.52 11.38
CA GLY A 158 12.12 0.94 11.74
C GLY A 158 12.13 -0.59 11.66
N ALA A 159 11.08 -1.24 12.15
CA ALA A 159 10.93 -2.69 12.08
C ALA A 159 10.80 -3.19 10.63
N ILE A 160 10.05 -2.48 9.77
CA ILE A 160 9.93 -2.82 8.35
C ILE A 160 11.30 -2.73 7.65
N VAL A 161 12.05 -1.66 7.89
CA VAL A 161 13.40 -1.50 7.31
C VAL A 161 14.33 -2.60 7.78
N ALA A 162 14.25 -3.00 9.05
CA ALA A 162 15.08 -4.08 9.59
C ALA A 162 14.76 -5.45 8.98
N GLU A 163 13.49 -5.72 8.70
CA GLU A 163 13.03 -7.02 8.15
C GLU A 163 13.17 -7.10 6.61
N LEU A 164 12.78 -6.02 5.89
CA LEU A 164 12.63 -6.03 4.44
C LEU A 164 13.69 -5.20 3.69
N GLY A 165 14.51 -4.42 4.41
CA GLY A 165 15.49 -3.49 3.84
C GLY A 165 14.92 -2.10 3.54
N ALA A 166 15.84 -1.11 3.42
CA ALA A 166 15.46 0.30 3.21
C ALA A 166 14.73 0.52 1.87
N ASP A 167 15.14 -0.19 0.82
CA ASP A 167 14.56 -0.06 -0.53
C ASP A 167 13.07 -0.40 -0.60
N TYR A 168 12.56 -1.17 0.37
CA TYR A 168 11.14 -1.53 0.44
C TYR A 168 10.25 -0.30 0.64
N LEU A 169 10.69 0.69 1.41
CA LEU A 169 9.92 1.90 1.67
C LEU A 169 10.08 2.94 0.56
N ASP A 170 11.23 2.98 -0.11
CA ASP A 170 11.52 3.95 -1.17
C ASP A 170 10.65 3.72 -2.42
N GLY A 171 10.29 2.47 -2.72
CA GLY A 171 9.33 2.13 -3.77
C GLY A 171 7.90 2.63 -3.53
N HIS A 172 7.57 3.07 -2.32
CA HIS A 172 6.21 3.47 -1.92
C HIS A 172 6.09 4.98 -1.60
N THR A 173 7.19 5.75 -1.60
CA THR A 173 7.23 7.14 -1.11
C THR A 173 7.17 8.23 -2.18
N HIS A 174 7.12 7.90 -3.47
CA HIS A 174 7.11 8.89 -4.55
C HIS A 174 5.71 9.48 -4.86
N HIS A 175 4.94 9.85 -3.83
CA HIS A 175 3.84 10.77 -4.02
C HIS A 175 4.14 12.09 -3.30
N GLN A 176 5.04 12.89 -3.87
CA GLN A 176 5.03 14.33 -3.61
C GLN A 176 4.04 14.97 -4.57
N PRO A 177 2.99 15.65 -4.09
CA PRO A 177 2.17 16.48 -4.94
C PRO A 177 3.10 17.52 -5.57
N SER A 178 3.10 17.60 -6.90
CA SER A 178 3.80 18.64 -7.63
C SER A 178 3.30 19.99 -7.12
N ALA A 179 4.10 20.64 -6.27
CA ALA A 179 3.88 22.03 -5.89
C ALA A 179 3.81 22.83 -7.19
N GLY A 180 2.66 23.49 -7.42
CA GLY A 180 2.42 24.34 -8.56
C GLY A 180 3.60 25.30 -8.74
N ARG A 181 4.13 25.30 -9.95
CA ARG A 181 4.95 26.41 -10.43
C ARG A 181 4.00 27.36 -11.15
N ASP A 182 3.92 28.53 -10.55
CA ASP A 182 3.38 29.75 -11.16
C ASP A 182 4.04 30.06 -12.52
#